data_1d32b3821cf0635ea7b2a0f5ca8aac87
#
_entry.id   1d32b3821cf0635ea7b2a0f5ca8aac87
#
_cell.length_a   1.000
_cell.length_b   1.000
_cell.length_c   1.000
_cell.angle_alpha   90.00
_cell.angle_beta   90.00
_cell.angle_gamma   90.00
#
_symmetry.space_group_name_H-M   'P 1'
#
loop_
_entity.id
_entity.type
_entity.pdbx_description
1 polymer ?
#
loop_
_entity_poly.entity_id
_entity_poly.type
_entity_poly.pdbx_seq_one_letter_code
_entity_poly.pdbx_strand_id
1 'polypeptide(L)'
;MKTNIIKIAYNHQFGTFARFLSIGGLSLTLEKNNMKTIALFTMFLVAQMSFAQKATITWYTDINEATAVAKKESKPMMLFFTGSDWCGWCVRLQNEVFKTPEFEAWAKENVILVELDFPRSKPQTEAIKTQNRNLQQQFGVRGYPTCWFVRPEKMSDGKSNLVQIGPKGYEAGGPVNWINGANTMLKAN
;
A
#
# COMPACT_ATOMS: atom_id res chain seq x y z
N MET A 1 -55.95 -12.26 50.98
CA MET A 1 -55.29 -11.28 50.11
C MET A 1 -54.87 -11.98 48.82
N LYS A 2 -55.45 -11.55 47.68
CA LYS A 2 -55.41 -12.30 46.41
C LYS A 2 -54.16 -11.97 45.63
N THR A 3 -53.37 -12.96 45.33
CA THR A 3 -52.16 -12.85 44.47
C THR A 3 -52.59 -13.01 43.01
N ASN A 4 -52.45 -11.94 42.20
CA ASN A 4 -52.71 -11.98 40.77
C ASN A 4 -51.45 -12.41 40.03
N ILE A 5 -51.50 -13.59 39.44
CA ILE A 5 -50.49 -14.12 38.51
C ILE A 5 -50.88 -13.66 37.11
N ILE A 6 -50.06 -12.77 36.54
CA ILE A 6 -50.19 -12.36 35.12
C ILE A 6 -49.53 -13.44 34.26
N LYS A 7 -50.36 -14.19 33.52
CA LYS A 7 -49.96 -15.09 32.47
C LYS A 7 -49.58 -14.26 31.24
N ILE A 8 -48.30 -14.19 30.89
CA ILE A 8 -47.87 -13.65 29.59
C ILE A 8 -48.03 -14.77 28.58
N ALA A 9 -49.03 -14.62 27.70
CA ALA A 9 -49.22 -15.50 26.56
C ALA A 9 -48.13 -15.21 25.50
N TYR A 10 -47.31 -16.18 25.26
CA TYR A 10 -46.32 -16.18 24.16
C TYR A 10 -47.06 -16.47 22.85
N ASN A 11 -47.36 -15.42 22.09
CA ASN A 11 -48.03 -15.58 20.82
C ASN A 11 -46.98 -15.82 19.72
N HIS A 12 -46.95 -17.02 19.22
CA HIS A 12 -46.22 -17.46 18.05
C HIS A 12 -46.81 -16.80 16.79
N GLN A 13 -46.15 -15.76 16.29
CA GLN A 13 -46.41 -15.29 14.94
C GLN A 13 -45.07 -15.28 14.17
N PHE A 14 -44.72 -16.45 13.63
CA PHE A 14 -43.93 -16.51 12.45
C PHE A 14 -44.80 -16.13 11.25
N GLY A 15 -44.89 -14.85 10.98
CA GLY A 15 -45.57 -14.26 9.87
C GLY A 15 -44.66 -13.43 9.03
N THR A 16 -44.22 -14.00 7.90
CA THR A 16 -43.94 -13.30 6.63
C THR A 16 -43.23 -11.95 6.72
N PHE A 17 -41.89 -11.98 6.72
CA PHE A 17 -41.08 -10.84 6.27
C PHE A 17 -40.76 -11.02 4.77
N ALA A 18 -41.83 -10.95 3.95
CA ALA A 18 -41.73 -10.78 2.51
C ALA A 18 -42.40 -9.49 2.17
N ARG A 19 -41.69 -8.35 2.30
CA ARG A 19 -42.20 -7.08 1.77
C ARG A 19 -41.07 -6.26 1.15
N PHE A 20 -41.11 -6.27 -0.19
CA PHE A 20 -40.86 -5.15 -1.07
C PHE A 20 -39.50 -4.47 -1.02
N LEU A 21 -38.61 -4.95 -1.86
CA LEU A 21 -37.73 -4.07 -2.62
C LEU A 21 -38.25 -4.03 -4.06
N SER A 22 -39.15 -3.11 -4.33
CA SER A 22 -39.56 -2.76 -5.69
C SER A 22 -38.58 -1.74 -6.23
N ILE A 23 -37.59 -2.20 -7.00
CA ILE A 23 -36.78 -1.35 -7.83
C ILE A 23 -37.08 -1.74 -9.28
N GLY A 24 -37.86 -0.84 -9.95
CA GLY A 24 -38.00 -0.83 -11.40
C GLY A 24 -38.50 -2.10 -12.07
N GLY A 25 -39.78 -2.40 -11.95
CA GLY A 25 -40.53 -3.14 -12.98
C GLY A 25 -40.11 -4.57 -13.32
N LEU A 26 -39.28 -5.25 -12.55
CA LEU A 26 -38.89 -6.64 -12.79
C LEU A 26 -39.48 -7.50 -11.67
N SER A 27 -40.65 -8.09 -11.89
CA SER A 27 -41.19 -9.10 -10.99
C SER A 27 -40.40 -10.38 -11.16
N LEU A 28 -39.43 -10.63 -10.27
CA LEU A 28 -38.76 -11.91 -10.14
C LEU A 28 -39.70 -12.90 -9.47
N THR A 29 -40.48 -13.64 -10.28
CA THR A 29 -41.18 -14.85 -9.84
C THR A 29 -40.09 -15.89 -9.55
N LEU A 30 -39.83 -16.17 -8.28
CA LEU A 30 -38.98 -17.27 -7.82
C LEU A 30 -39.62 -18.61 -8.10
N GLU A 31 -39.52 -19.10 -9.33
CA GLU A 31 -39.86 -20.47 -9.64
C GLU A 31 -38.81 -21.42 -9.02
N LYS A 32 -39.32 -22.53 -8.46
CA LYS A 32 -38.52 -23.55 -7.74
C LYS A 32 -37.31 -24.14 -8.54
N ASN A 33 -37.30 -23.92 -9.86
CA ASN A 33 -36.21 -24.37 -10.75
C ASN A 33 -35.01 -23.46 -10.77
N ASN A 34 -35.11 -22.21 -10.22
CA ASN A 34 -34.01 -21.22 -10.26
C ASN A 34 -33.11 -21.24 -9.02
N MET A 35 -33.39 -22.03 -7.99
CA MET A 35 -32.57 -22.10 -6.78
C MET A 35 -31.14 -22.58 -7.07
N LYS A 36 -30.98 -23.51 -8.02
CA LYS A 36 -29.64 -23.99 -8.41
C LYS A 36 -28.84 -22.91 -9.17
N THR A 37 -29.50 -22.15 -10.04
CA THR A 37 -28.88 -21.03 -10.76
C THR A 37 -28.55 -19.85 -9.85
N ILE A 38 -29.41 -19.53 -8.89
CA ILE A 38 -29.15 -18.49 -7.87
C ILE A 38 -27.97 -18.93 -6.97
N ALA A 39 -27.93 -20.18 -6.52
CA ALA A 39 -26.82 -20.71 -5.73
C ALA A 39 -25.48 -20.71 -6.52
N LEU A 40 -25.50 -21.01 -7.81
CA LEU A 40 -24.32 -20.92 -8.68
C LEU A 40 -23.86 -19.46 -8.88
N PHE A 41 -24.82 -18.53 -9.05
CA PHE A 41 -24.50 -17.10 -9.20
C PHE A 41 -23.94 -16.49 -7.90
N THR A 42 -24.50 -16.84 -6.73
CA THR A 42 -23.96 -16.40 -5.44
C THR A 42 -22.60 -17.01 -5.16
N MET A 43 -22.36 -18.27 -5.51
CA MET A 43 -21.06 -18.93 -5.37
C MET A 43 -20.02 -18.30 -6.30
N PHE A 44 -20.40 -17.88 -7.51
CA PHE A 44 -19.54 -17.17 -8.44
C PHE A 44 -19.20 -15.74 -7.94
N LEU A 45 -20.15 -15.01 -7.37
CA LEU A 45 -19.93 -13.69 -6.76
C LEU A 45 -19.01 -13.75 -5.52
N VAL A 46 -19.15 -14.78 -4.68
CA VAL A 46 -18.28 -14.99 -3.52
C VAL A 46 -16.85 -15.36 -3.94
N ALA A 47 -16.68 -16.14 -5.03
CA ALA A 47 -15.37 -16.47 -5.57
C ALA A 47 -14.61 -15.24 -6.11
N GLN A 48 -15.30 -14.21 -6.58
CA GLN A 48 -14.69 -12.95 -7.03
C GLN A 48 -14.13 -12.10 -5.86
N MET A 49 -14.66 -12.23 -4.65
CA MET A 49 -14.17 -11.49 -3.49
C MET A 49 -12.87 -12.05 -2.89
N SER A 50 -12.47 -13.27 -3.24
CA SER A 50 -11.30 -13.95 -2.68
C SER A 50 -9.96 -13.49 -3.27
N PHE A 51 -9.94 -12.66 -4.31
CA PHE A 51 -8.71 -12.21 -4.99
C PHE A 51 -8.20 -10.83 -4.58
N ALA A 52 -8.79 -10.19 -3.58
CA ALA A 52 -8.20 -9.01 -2.96
C ALA A 52 -7.01 -9.42 -2.06
N GLN A 53 -6.01 -10.08 -2.64
CA GLN A 53 -4.73 -10.28 -1.96
C GLN A 53 -4.14 -8.88 -1.74
N LYS A 54 -3.98 -8.50 -0.48
CA LYS A 54 -3.23 -7.31 -0.07
C LYS A 54 -1.82 -7.45 -0.64
N ALA A 55 -1.58 -6.85 -1.81
CA ALA A 55 -0.28 -6.89 -2.46
C ALA A 55 0.67 -6.07 -1.60
N THR A 56 1.48 -6.77 -0.80
CA THR A 56 2.51 -6.15 0.02
C THR A 56 3.54 -5.50 -0.90
N ILE A 57 3.85 -4.22 -0.68
CA ILE A 57 4.92 -3.52 -1.39
C ILE A 57 6.27 -4.10 -0.98
N THR A 58 7.19 -4.17 -1.92
CA THR A 58 8.56 -4.66 -1.69
C THR A 58 9.51 -3.50 -1.48
N TRP A 59 10.25 -3.52 -0.38
CA TRP A 59 11.38 -2.64 -0.11
C TRP A 59 12.68 -3.39 -0.41
N TYR A 60 13.41 -2.92 -1.41
CA TYR A 60 14.73 -3.45 -1.76
C TYR A 60 15.80 -2.84 -0.87
N THR A 61 16.86 -3.60 -0.60
CA THR A 61 18.05 -3.10 0.11
C THR A 61 19.28 -3.08 -0.78
N ASP A 62 19.27 -3.85 -1.87
CA ASP A 62 20.33 -3.84 -2.91
C ASP A 62 19.91 -2.93 -4.06
N ILE A 63 20.73 -1.93 -4.35
CA ILE A 63 20.47 -0.93 -5.41
C ILE A 63 20.50 -1.55 -6.80
N ASN A 64 21.31 -2.59 -7.01
CA ASN A 64 21.42 -3.23 -8.33
C ASN A 64 20.16 -4.04 -8.63
N GLU A 65 19.68 -4.79 -7.63
CA GLU A 65 18.42 -5.52 -7.74
C GLU A 65 17.26 -4.57 -8.02
N ALA A 66 17.12 -3.52 -7.22
CA ALA A 66 16.09 -2.50 -7.41
C ALA A 66 16.16 -1.83 -8.79
N THR A 67 17.38 -1.53 -9.24
CA THR A 67 17.63 -0.93 -10.57
C THR A 67 17.19 -1.86 -11.70
N ALA A 68 17.44 -3.16 -11.59
CA ALA A 68 17.01 -4.14 -12.59
C ALA A 68 15.47 -4.19 -12.68
N VAL A 69 14.78 -4.19 -11.54
CA VAL A 69 13.32 -4.16 -11.48
C VAL A 69 12.78 -2.84 -12.02
N ALA A 70 13.34 -1.71 -11.62
CA ALA A 70 12.93 -0.38 -12.07
C ALA A 70 13.01 -0.24 -13.61
N LYS A 71 14.07 -0.76 -14.22
CA LYS A 71 14.22 -0.80 -15.69
C LYS A 71 13.18 -1.69 -16.35
N LYS A 72 12.92 -2.87 -15.78
CA LYS A 72 11.92 -3.82 -16.31
C LYS A 72 10.51 -3.22 -16.26
N GLU A 73 10.18 -2.52 -15.19
CA GLU A 73 8.87 -1.92 -14.98
C GLU A 73 8.75 -0.50 -15.53
N SER A 74 9.85 0.07 -16.04
CA SER A 74 9.93 1.46 -16.50
C SER A 74 9.48 2.48 -15.44
N LYS A 75 9.76 2.19 -14.16
CA LYS A 75 9.40 3.03 -13.02
C LYS A 75 10.61 3.76 -12.45
N PRO A 76 10.43 4.99 -11.94
CA PRO A 76 11.43 5.64 -11.10
C PRO A 76 11.61 4.87 -9.79
N MET A 77 12.69 5.15 -9.10
CA MET A 77 13.01 4.59 -7.79
C MET A 77 12.89 5.65 -6.71
N MET A 78 12.44 5.28 -5.53
CA MET A 78 12.48 6.08 -4.32
C MET A 78 13.52 5.50 -3.37
N LEU A 79 14.62 6.21 -3.17
CA LEU A 79 15.71 5.86 -2.27
C LEU A 79 15.45 6.47 -0.89
N PHE A 80 15.07 5.68 0.08
CA PHE A 80 14.79 6.11 1.44
C PHE A 80 16.01 5.97 2.34
N PHE A 81 16.69 7.07 2.61
CA PHE A 81 17.80 7.15 3.56
C PHE A 81 17.22 7.28 4.97
N THR A 82 17.56 6.32 5.84
CA THR A 82 16.95 6.18 7.16
C THR A 82 17.95 5.71 8.22
N GLY A 83 17.58 5.84 9.48
CA GLY A 83 18.27 5.25 10.63
C GLY A 83 17.25 4.48 11.48
N SER A 84 17.04 3.20 11.12
CA SER A 84 15.89 2.41 11.58
C SER A 84 15.79 2.21 13.09
N ASP A 85 16.90 2.32 13.81
CA ASP A 85 16.99 2.06 15.27
C ASP A 85 17.28 3.30 16.12
N TRP A 86 17.41 4.48 15.50
CA TRP A 86 17.72 5.71 16.25
C TRP A 86 17.02 6.97 15.74
N CYS A 87 16.53 6.99 14.49
CA CYS A 87 15.96 8.20 13.87
C CYS A 87 14.45 8.30 14.14
N GLY A 88 14.04 9.08 15.15
CA GLY A 88 12.62 9.25 15.49
C GLY A 88 11.77 9.82 14.37
N TRP A 89 12.29 10.77 13.58
CA TRP A 89 11.58 11.33 12.41
C TRP A 89 11.42 10.30 11.27
N CYS A 90 12.38 9.35 11.13
CA CYS A 90 12.25 8.27 10.17
C CYS A 90 11.13 7.30 10.56
N VAL A 91 11.06 6.94 11.84
CA VAL A 91 9.97 6.11 12.39
C VAL A 91 8.62 6.80 12.21
N ARG A 92 8.57 8.13 12.43
CA ARG A 92 7.36 8.91 12.24
C ARG A 92 6.90 8.91 10.77
N LEU A 93 7.81 9.16 9.81
CA LEU A 93 7.50 9.10 8.38
C LEU A 93 6.97 7.72 7.97
N GLN A 94 7.62 6.66 8.44
CA GLN A 94 7.16 5.30 8.16
C GLN A 94 5.75 5.05 8.69
N ASN A 95 5.46 5.45 9.94
CA ASN A 95 4.16 5.18 10.56
C ASN A 95 3.03 6.06 10.00
N GLU A 96 3.31 7.35 9.74
CA GLU A 96 2.30 8.30 9.27
C GLU A 96 2.07 8.24 7.75
N VAL A 97 3.03 7.69 6.98
CA VAL A 97 2.96 7.66 5.52
C VAL A 97 3.19 6.25 4.97
N PHE A 98 4.37 5.66 5.14
CA PHE A 98 4.77 4.49 4.36
C PHE A 98 4.02 3.20 4.70
N LYS A 99 3.50 3.07 5.91
CA LYS A 99 2.70 1.92 6.37
C LYS A 99 1.20 2.10 6.16
N THR A 100 0.79 3.15 5.45
CA THR A 100 -0.62 3.40 5.18
C THR A 100 -1.06 2.73 3.88
N PRO A 101 -2.32 2.27 3.78
CA PRO A 101 -2.86 1.68 2.55
C PRO A 101 -2.76 2.62 1.34
N GLU A 102 -2.91 3.93 1.55
CA GLU A 102 -2.82 4.95 0.51
C GLU A 102 -1.42 5.01 -0.09
N PHE A 103 -0.38 4.98 0.76
CA PHE A 103 1.00 4.96 0.28
C PHE A 103 1.34 3.63 -0.39
N GLU A 104 0.93 2.49 0.19
CA GLU A 104 1.17 1.18 -0.39
C GLU A 104 0.57 1.06 -1.80
N ALA A 105 -0.68 1.53 -1.98
CA ALA A 105 -1.34 1.53 -3.28
C ALA A 105 -0.61 2.46 -4.28
N TRP A 106 -0.28 3.67 -3.86
CA TRP A 106 0.45 4.63 -4.69
C TRP A 106 1.84 4.12 -5.08
N ALA A 107 2.62 3.63 -4.13
CA ALA A 107 3.99 3.20 -4.35
C ALA A 107 4.06 2.04 -5.35
N LYS A 108 3.16 1.07 -5.20
CA LYS A 108 3.05 -0.08 -6.12
C LYS A 108 2.93 0.34 -7.58
N GLU A 109 2.19 1.39 -7.86
CA GLU A 109 1.95 1.85 -9.24
C GLU A 109 3.03 2.81 -9.75
N ASN A 110 3.69 3.57 -8.86
CA ASN A 110 4.47 4.73 -9.26
C ASN A 110 5.98 4.60 -9.08
N VAL A 111 6.48 3.78 -8.15
CA VAL A 111 7.90 3.75 -7.81
C VAL A 111 8.38 2.36 -7.39
N ILE A 112 9.68 2.11 -7.53
CA ILE A 112 10.38 1.00 -6.87
C ILE A 112 11.02 1.54 -5.59
N LEU A 113 10.75 0.89 -4.46
CA LEU A 113 11.18 1.35 -3.14
C LEU A 113 12.52 0.73 -2.76
N VAL A 114 13.46 1.58 -2.32
CA VAL A 114 14.78 1.15 -1.83
C VAL A 114 15.01 1.72 -0.44
N GLU A 115 15.26 0.87 0.55
CA GLU A 115 15.64 1.28 1.89
C GLU A 115 17.17 1.29 2.04
N LEU A 116 17.72 2.44 2.33
CA LEU A 116 19.13 2.67 2.59
C LEU A 116 19.30 2.98 4.08
N ASP A 117 19.35 1.93 4.90
CA ASP A 117 19.42 2.04 6.35
C ASP A 117 20.85 2.28 6.86
N PHE A 118 20.96 3.11 7.88
CA PHE A 118 22.19 3.44 8.61
C PHE A 118 22.02 3.13 10.11
N PRO A 119 21.86 1.86 10.47
CA PRO A 119 21.62 1.48 11.86
C PRO A 119 22.87 1.68 12.73
N ARG A 120 22.65 1.90 14.05
CA ARG A 120 23.74 1.97 15.04
C ARG A 120 24.01 0.65 15.72
N SER A 121 22.96 -0.14 15.97
CA SER A 121 23.02 -1.38 16.73
C SER A 121 22.68 -2.63 15.94
N LYS A 122 22.06 -2.50 14.77
CA LYS A 122 21.74 -3.65 13.93
C LYS A 122 22.90 -4.01 13.00
N PRO A 123 23.26 -5.30 12.87
CA PRO A 123 24.31 -5.73 11.95
C PRO A 123 23.87 -5.54 10.50
N GLN A 124 24.84 -5.15 9.67
CA GLN A 124 24.71 -5.12 8.21
C GLN A 124 25.98 -5.68 7.59
N THR A 125 25.87 -6.24 6.37
CA THR A 125 27.05 -6.66 5.61
C THR A 125 27.87 -5.45 5.17
N GLU A 126 29.18 -5.61 5.02
CA GLU A 126 30.05 -4.54 4.55
C GLU A 126 29.71 -4.07 3.14
N ALA A 127 29.19 -4.95 2.29
CA ALA A 127 28.72 -4.60 0.96
C ALA A 127 27.58 -3.57 1.04
N ILE A 128 26.55 -3.82 1.85
CA ILE A 128 25.41 -2.91 2.04
C ILE A 128 25.85 -1.60 2.71
N LYS A 129 26.70 -1.65 3.73
CA LYS A 129 27.25 -0.43 4.36
C LYS A 129 28.00 0.44 3.35
N THR A 130 28.81 -0.17 2.50
CA THR A 130 29.57 0.53 1.47
C THR A 130 28.67 1.13 0.42
N GLN A 131 27.69 0.34 -0.09
CA GLN A 131 26.67 0.82 -1.01
C GLN A 131 25.96 2.06 -0.45
N ASN A 132 25.43 1.95 0.78
CA ASN A 132 24.63 3.02 1.38
C ASN A 132 25.46 4.30 1.58
N ARG A 133 26.73 4.18 2.02
CA ARG A 133 27.64 5.33 2.13
C ARG A 133 27.93 5.99 0.80
N ASN A 134 28.18 5.20 -0.25
CA ASN A 134 28.45 5.73 -1.59
C ASN A 134 27.23 6.49 -2.13
N LEU A 135 26.04 5.93 -1.98
CA LEU A 135 24.79 6.59 -2.39
C LEU A 135 24.53 7.84 -1.54
N GLN A 136 24.77 7.79 -0.22
CA GLN A 136 24.65 8.97 0.64
C GLN A 136 25.54 10.13 0.15
N GLN A 137 26.78 9.84 -0.20
CA GLN A 137 27.71 10.83 -0.75
C GLN A 137 27.26 11.33 -2.13
N GLN A 138 26.90 10.42 -3.03
CA GLN A 138 26.45 10.75 -4.38
C GLN A 138 25.24 11.70 -4.38
N PHE A 139 24.29 11.48 -3.47
CA PHE A 139 23.08 12.28 -3.35
C PHE A 139 23.19 13.44 -2.34
N GLY A 140 24.35 13.65 -1.75
CA GLY A 140 24.60 14.75 -0.80
C GLY A 140 23.69 14.73 0.43
N VAL A 141 23.29 13.54 0.90
CA VAL A 141 22.33 13.40 2.01
C VAL A 141 23.02 13.77 3.33
N ARG A 142 22.50 14.81 4.00
CA ARG A 142 23.05 15.36 5.24
C ARG A 142 22.19 15.10 6.47
N GLY A 143 20.99 14.56 6.29
CA GLY A 143 20.03 14.32 7.38
C GLY A 143 19.00 13.25 7.05
N TYR A 144 18.30 12.81 8.06
CA TYR A 144 17.29 11.74 7.97
C TYR A 144 15.96 12.18 8.58
N PRO A 145 14.81 11.74 8.03
CA PRO A 145 14.67 10.97 6.80
C PRO A 145 14.92 11.83 5.56
N THR A 146 15.49 11.22 4.51
CA THR A 146 15.54 11.81 3.17
C THR A 146 15.14 10.74 2.15
N CYS A 147 14.19 11.06 1.28
CA CYS A 147 13.79 10.24 0.14
C CYS A 147 14.27 10.91 -1.14
N TRP A 148 15.14 10.26 -1.91
CA TRP A 148 15.53 10.71 -3.23
C TRP A 148 14.72 9.97 -4.29
N PHE A 149 14.08 10.71 -5.19
CA PHE A 149 13.49 10.14 -6.39
C PHE A 149 14.52 10.19 -7.51
N VAL A 150 14.69 9.05 -8.19
CA VAL A 150 15.68 8.87 -9.25
C VAL A 150 15.13 8.02 -10.39
N ARG A 151 15.67 8.21 -11.60
CA ARG A 151 15.36 7.36 -12.74
C ARG A 151 16.62 6.63 -13.19
N PRO A 152 16.58 5.28 -13.27
CA PRO A 152 17.73 4.54 -13.80
C PRO A 152 17.79 4.66 -15.32
N GLU A 153 18.87 5.23 -15.82
CA GLU A 153 19.15 5.32 -17.23
C GLU A 153 20.32 4.42 -17.62
N LYS A 154 20.28 3.87 -18.83
CA LYS A 154 21.36 3.07 -19.39
C LYS A 154 22.41 4.00 -19.98
N MET A 155 23.65 3.89 -19.51
CA MET A 155 24.80 4.60 -20.09
C MET A 155 25.33 3.87 -21.34
N SER A 156 26.11 4.56 -22.15
CA SER A 156 26.75 4.02 -23.36
C SER A 156 27.74 2.86 -23.05
N ASP A 157 28.31 2.85 -21.84
CA ASP A 157 29.21 1.78 -21.35
C ASP A 157 28.46 0.57 -20.76
N GLY A 158 27.12 0.55 -20.85
CA GLY A 158 26.27 -0.50 -20.33
C GLY A 158 25.93 -0.40 -18.84
N LYS A 159 26.57 0.52 -18.11
CA LYS A 159 26.26 0.80 -16.69
C LYS A 159 24.93 1.54 -16.55
N SER A 160 24.46 1.64 -15.31
CA SER A 160 23.29 2.42 -14.97
C SER A 160 23.71 3.72 -14.30
N ASN A 161 23.15 4.83 -14.78
CA ASN A 161 23.18 6.10 -14.07
C ASN A 161 21.85 6.28 -13.33
N LEU A 162 21.90 6.87 -12.14
CA LEU A 162 20.69 7.26 -11.39
C LEU A 162 20.47 8.76 -11.57
N VAL A 163 19.66 9.11 -12.57
CA VAL A 163 19.31 10.51 -12.84
C VAL A 163 18.42 11.04 -11.73
N GLN A 164 18.83 12.16 -11.16
CA GLN A 164 18.16 12.77 -10.02
C GLN A 164 16.88 13.49 -10.44
N ILE A 165 15.76 13.17 -9.78
CA ILE A 165 14.49 13.88 -9.91
C ILE A 165 14.38 14.93 -8.80
N GLY A 166 14.60 14.53 -7.54
CA GLY A 166 14.62 15.45 -6.41
C GLY A 166 14.49 14.76 -5.05
N PRO A 167 14.87 15.46 -3.97
CA PRO A 167 14.74 14.96 -2.61
C PRO A 167 13.41 15.37 -1.96
N LYS A 168 12.92 14.53 -1.04
CA LYS A 168 11.77 14.82 -0.19
C LYS A 168 12.01 14.29 1.22
N GLY A 169 11.72 15.09 2.23
CA GLY A 169 11.78 14.72 3.63
C GLY A 169 10.41 14.34 4.20
N TYR A 170 10.32 14.39 5.53
CA TYR A 170 9.05 14.31 6.23
C TYR A 170 8.25 15.61 6.03
N GLU A 171 6.95 15.46 5.79
CA GLU A 171 5.97 16.54 5.79
C GLU A 171 4.77 16.13 6.64
N ALA A 172 4.30 17.05 7.48
CA ALA A 172 3.07 16.83 8.24
C ALA A 172 1.84 16.82 7.31
N GLY A 173 0.77 16.15 7.74
CA GLY A 173 -0.49 16.09 6.98
C GLY A 173 -0.79 14.72 6.37
N GLY A 174 -0.01 13.71 6.78
CA GLY A 174 -0.28 12.30 6.45
C GLY A 174 0.04 11.91 5.01
N PRO A 175 -0.43 10.70 4.58
CA PRO A 175 -0.01 10.09 3.32
C PRO A 175 -0.44 10.89 2.10
N VAL A 176 -1.64 11.44 2.09
CA VAL A 176 -2.18 12.18 0.93
C VAL A 176 -1.35 13.43 0.63
N ASN A 177 -0.99 14.21 1.66
CA ASN A 177 -0.17 15.40 1.48
C ASN A 177 1.23 15.04 0.98
N TRP A 178 1.84 14.02 1.58
CA TRP A 178 3.17 13.56 1.20
C TRP A 178 3.21 13.04 -0.25
N ILE A 179 2.21 12.23 -0.64
CA ILE A 179 2.04 11.67 -1.98
C ILE A 179 1.85 12.77 -3.03
N ASN A 180 1.04 13.78 -2.74
CA ASN A 180 0.82 14.90 -3.65
C ASN A 180 2.13 15.64 -3.97
N GLY A 181 2.96 15.88 -2.95
CA GLY A 181 4.28 16.47 -3.16
C GLY A 181 5.20 15.56 -3.99
N ALA A 182 5.19 14.25 -3.76
CA ALA A 182 5.94 13.28 -4.56
C ALA A 182 5.47 13.27 -6.03
N ASN A 183 4.16 13.27 -6.27
CA ASN A 183 3.59 13.31 -7.61
C ASN A 183 3.98 14.57 -8.38
N THR A 184 4.01 15.73 -7.71
CA THR A 184 4.46 16.98 -8.33
C THR A 184 5.89 16.86 -8.84
N MET A 185 6.79 16.27 -8.05
CA MET A 185 8.19 16.07 -8.46
C MET A 185 8.32 15.08 -9.61
N LEU A 186 7.58 13.96 -9.58
CA LEU A 186 7.63 12.93 -10.63
C LEU A 186 7.08 13.41 -11.97
N LYS A 187 6.15 14.37 -11.98
CA LYS A 187 5.56 14.96 -13.20
C LYS A 187 6.42 16.07 -13.81
N ALA A 188 7.22 16.75 -13.01
CA ALA A 188 8.05 17.86 -13.46
C ALA A 188 9.32 17.41 -14.21
N ASN A 189 9.62 16.11 -14.21
CA ASN A 189 10.77 15.44 -14.81
C ASN A 189 10.30 14.23 -15.63
#